data_53a37a18d50b2f7429443f9375998c8d
#
_entry.id   53a37a18d50b2f7429443f9375998c8d
#
_cell.length_a   1.000
_cell.length_b   1.000
_cell.length_c   1.000
_cell.angle_alpha   90.00
_cell.angle_beta   90.00
_cell.angle_gamma   90.00
#
_symmetry.space_group_name_H-M   'P 1'
#
loop_
_entity.id
_entity.type
_entity.pdbx_description
1 polymer ?
#
loop_
_entity_poly.entity_id
_entity_poly.type
_entity_poly.pdbx_seq_one_letter_code
_entity_poly.pdbx_strand_id
1 'polypeptide(L)'
;MIASLPMYWWPENATAWSRFWDDMRARLPQLPPITPPEDLPADWYAHWGAPDLVLSHVCGLPFATTFAERVTYVASIDFALPDTPRGWYHSVVVTRPDEARARADLRLAYNSADSQSGWGSTRGHNFAGYLETGAHRASATAVAEGRADVAYIDAVSWRILEQVAPDVAASLKVIDRSAPTPGLALIAAPGTDPAPLREAFAAALDALADEDRRIMGGPVGLAQVGAESYRSLPLAAPMPA
;
A
#
# COMPACT_ATOMS: atom_id res chain seq x y z
N MET A 1 -21.12 -4.51 -9.43
CA MET A 1 -20.03 -3.50 -9.61
C MET A 1 -19.44 -3.17 -8.27
N ILE A 2 -18.13 -3.27 -8.12
CA ILE A 2 -17.40 -3.05 -6.86
C ILE A 2 -16.32 -1.99 -7.08
N ALA A 3 -16.19 -1.06 -6.14
CA ALA A 3 -15.10 -0.09 -6.08
C ALA A 3 -14.53 -0.06 -4.67
N SER A 4 -13.21 -0.07 -4.53
CA SER A 4 -12.55 -0.10 -3.23
C SER A 4 -11.16 0.54 -3.29
N LEU A 5 -10.69 1.09 -2.19
CA LEU A 5 -9.33 1.60 -2.04
C LEU A 5 -8.73 1.10 -0.72
N PRO A 6 -8.59 -0.25 -0.53
CA PRO A 6 -8.43 -0.82 0.80
C PRO A 6 -7.04 -0.67 1.41
N MET A 7 -5.99 -0.49 0.59
CA MET A 7 -4.60 -0.64 1.05
C MET A 7 -4.16 0.44 2.04
N TYR A 8 -4.71 1.65 1.94
CA TYR A 8 -4.40 2.78 2.83
C TYR A 8 -5.63 3.27 3.60
N TRP A 9 -6.71 2.49 3.57
CA TRP A 9 -7.93 2.76 4.31
C TRP A 9 -7.83 2.19 5.71
N TRP A 10 -7.81 3.05 6.70
CA TRP A 10 -7.82 2.70 8.11
C TRP A 10 -9.07 3.30 8.77
N PRO A 11 -9.53 2.77 9.92
CA PRO A 11 -10.73 3.32 10.58
C PRO A 11 -10.65 4.83 10.82
N GLU A 12 -9.47 5.33 11.16
CA GLU A 12 -9.25 6.74 11.49
C GLU A 12 -9.30 7.68 10.27
N ASN A 13 -9.01 7.18 9.06
CA ASN A 13 -9.07 7.97 7.82
C ASN A 13 -10.22 7.58 6.89
N ALA A 14 -11.12 6.69 7.32
CA ALA A 14 -12.24 6.20 6.52
C ALA A 14 -13.12 7.33 5.98
N THR A 15 -13.39 8.35 6.80
CA THR A 15 -14.20 9.50 6.39
C THR A 15 -13.51 10.33 5.30
N ALA A 16 -12.18 10.46 5.32
CA ALA A 16 -11.43 11.17 4.29
C ALA A 16 -11.51 10.42 2.95
N TRP A 17 -11.34 9.08 2.95
CA TRP A 17 -11.53 8.25 1.77
C TRP A 17 -12.96 8.30 1.24
N SER A 18 -13.97 8.31 2.12
CA SER A 18 -15.37 8.44 1.70
C SER A 18 -15.64 9.78 1.03
N ARG A 19 -15.18 10.91 1.60
CA ARG A 19 -15.30 12.25 0.97
C ARG A 19 -14.60 12.31 -0.38
N PHE A 20 -13.38 11.79 -0.45
CA PHE A 20 -12.64 11.69 -1.72
C PHE A 20 -13.45 10.92 -2.78
N TRP A 21 -14.04 9.79 -2.40
CA TRP A 21 -14.84 8.98 -3.33
C TRP A 21 -16.15 9.66 -3.73
N ASP A 22 -16.79 10.37 -2.83
CA ASP A 22 -17.99 11.15 -3.15
C ASP A 22 -17.69 12.27 -4.15
N ASP A 23 -16.51 12.88 -4.04
CA ASP A 23 -16.04 13.86 -5.03
C ASP A 23 -15.77 13.23 -6.39
N MET A 24 -15.19 12.02 -6.44
CA MET A 24 -15.08 11.24 -7.67
C MET A 24 -16.47 10.93 -8.28
N ARG A 25 -17.44 10.53 -7.45
CA ARG A 25 -18.81 10.24 -7.91
C ARG A 25 -19.56 11.48 -8.41
N ALA A 26 -19.27 12.64 -7.86
CA ALA A 26 -19.81 13.90 -8.38
C ALA A 26 -19.34 14.18 -9.82
N ARG A 27 -18.14 13.72 -10.20
CA ARG A 27 -17.57 13.86 -11.56
C ARG A 27 -17.96 12.70 -12.49
N LEU A 28 -18.11 11.51 -11.93
CA LEU A 28 -18.50 10.28 -12.63
C LEU A 28 -19.70 9.63 -11.91
N PRO A 29 -20.94 10.10 -12.17
CA PRO A 29 -22.12 9.66 -11.43
C PRO A 29 -22.46 8.17 -11.56
N GLN A 30 -21.89 7.47 -12.56
CA GLN A 30 -22.04 6.04 -12.73
C GLN A 30 -21.21 5.19 -11.78
N LEU A 31 -20.29 5.80 -11.02
CA LEU A 31 -19.50 5.05 -10.03
C LEU A 31 -20.40 4.54 -8.90
N PRO A 32 -20.25 3.27 -8.47
CA PRO A 32 -20.93 2.75 -7.29
C PRO A 32 -20.44 3.45 -6.02
N PRO A 33 -21.13 3.30 -4.89
CA PRO A 33 -20.55 3.62 -3.59
C PRO A 33 -19.23 2.88 -3.39
N ILE A 34 -18.30 3.47 -2.64
CA ILE A 34 -17.05 2.77 -2.30
C ILE A 34 -17.35 1.68 -1.27
N THR A 35 -16.75 0.51 -1.47
CA THR A 35 -16.85 -0.61 -0.53
C THR A 35 -15.72 -0.49 0.48
N PRO A 36 -16.02 -0.34 1.78
CA PRO A 36 -14.99 -0.30 2.81
C PRO A 36 -14.29 -1.66 2.95
N PRO A 37 -13.05 -1.70 3.49
CA PRO A 37 -12.26 -2.94 3.56
C PRO A 37 -12.94 -4.09 4.30
N GLU A 38 -13.72 -3.81 5.35
CA GLU A 38 -14.45 -4.79 6.16
C GLU A 38 -15.56 -5.51 5.40
N ASP A 39 -16.08 -4.89 4.33
CA ASP A 39 -17.14 -5.46 3.48
C ASP A 39 -16.59 -6.16 2.23
N LEU A 40 -15.25 -6.15 2.05
CA LEU A 40 -14.62 -6.84 0.93
C LEU A 40 -14.58 -8.36 1.15
N PRO A 41 -14.59 -9.17 0.06
CA PRO A 41 -14.34 -10.59 0.15
C PRO A 41 -13.01 -10.89 0.86
N ALA A 42 -12.96 -11.94 1.66
CA ALA A 42 -11.73 -12.39 2.30
C ALA A 42 -10.64 -12.80 1.28
N ASP A 43 -11.04 -13.30 0.12
CA ASP A 43 -10.15 -13.56 -1.01
C ASP A 43 -9.98 -12.28 -1.85
N TRP A 44 -8.90 -11.55 -1.59
CA TRP A 44 -8.55 -10.34 -2.33
C TRP A 44 -8.15 -10.61 -3.77
N TYR A 45 -7.64 -11.80 -4.09
CA TYR A 45 -7.34 -12.17 -5.47
C TYR A 45 -8.62 -12.33 -6.30
N ALA A 46 -9.66 -12.95 -5.73
CA ALA A 46 -10.97 -13.01 -6.35
C ALA A 46 -11.58 -11.60 -6.53
N HIS A 47 -11.42 -10.72 -5.53
CA HIS A 47 -11.86 -9.33 -5.61
C HIS A 47 -11.15 -8.56 -6.73
N TRP A 48 -9.80 -8.61 -6.80
CA TRP A 48 -9.04 -7.90 -7.84
C TRP A 48 -9.26 -8.45 -9.25
N GLY A 49 -9.58 -9.73 -9.39
CA GLY A 49 -9.92 -10.38 -10.66
C GLY A 49 -11.39 -10.31 -11.05
N ALA A 50 -12.24 -9.64 -10.28
CA ALA A 50 -13.67 -9.60 -10.52
C ALA A 50 -13.99 -8.88 -11.86
N PRO A 51 -14.85 -9.46 -12.72
CA PRO A 51 -15.17 -8.90 -14.04
C PRO A 51 -15.97 -7.59 -13.97
N ASP A 52 -16.52 -7.28 -12.82
CA ASP A 52 -17.29 -6.07 -12.54
C ASP A 52 -16.54 -5.09 -11.60
N LEU A 53 -15.22 -5.25 -11.46
CA LEU A 53 -14.37 -4.34 -10.72
C LEU A 53 -14.34 -2.97 -11.41
N VAL A 54 -14.78 -1.93 -10.70
CA VAL A 54 -14.78 -0.56 -11.20
C VAL A 54 -13.43 0.11 -10.98
N LEU A 55 -12.92 0.03 -9.75
CA LEU A 55 -11.62 0.55 -9.38
C LEU A 55 -11.16 -0.11 -8.06
N SER A 56 -9.88 -0.47 -7.97
CA SER A 56 -9.25 -0.89 -6.71
C SER A 56 -7.75 -0.59 -6.71
N HIS A 57 -7.15 -0.67 -5.52
CA HIS A 57 -5.70 -0.79 -5.35
C HIS A 57 -5.26 -2.25 -5.37
N VAL A 58 -4.11 -2.53 -5.97
CA VAL A 58 -3.40 -3.81 -5.83
C VAL A 58 -1.93 -3.58 -5.53
N CYS A 59 -1.35 -4.40 -4.66
CA CYS A 59 0.08 -4.35 -4.35
C CYS A 59 0.93 -4.69 -5.59
N GLY A 60 2.12 -4.10 -5.69
CA GLY A 60 2.98 -4.24 -6.86
C GLY A 60 3.34 -5.69 -7.19
N LEU A 61 3.58 -6.55 -6.20
CA LEU A 61 3.94 -7.95 -6.43
C LEU A 61 2.77 -8.80 -6.95
N PRO A 62 1.56 -8.83 -6.33
CA PRO A 62 0.38 -9.47 -6.93
C PRO A 62 0.04 -8.90 -8.32
N PHE A 63 0.16 -7.59 -8.52
CA PHE A 63 -0.05 -7.00 -9.84
C PHE A 63 0.92 -7.60 -10.86
N ALA A 64 2.23 -7.59 -10.59
CA ALA A 64 3.25 -8.08 -11.50
C ALA A 64 3.10 -9.58 -11.82
N THR A 65 2.77 -10.39 -10.82
CA THR A 65 2.75 -11.87 -10.95
C THR A 65 1.44 -12.45 -11.45
N THR A 66 0.33 -11.74 -11.20
CA THR A 66 -1.01 -12.32 -11.44
C THR A 66 -1.90 -11.45 -12.31
N PHE A 67 -1.88 -10.12 -12.12
CA PHE A 67 -2.94 -9.25 -12.65
C PHE A 67 -2.53 -8.41 -13.85
N ALA A 68 -1.23 -8.20 -14.12
CA ALA A 68 -0.76 -7.28 -15.18
C ALA A 68 -1.40 -7.53 -16.56
N GLU A 69 -1.71 -8.80 -16.89
CA GLU A 69 -2.34 -9.18 -18.16
C GLU A 69 -3.86 -9.44 -18.03
N ARG A 70 -4.44 -9.29 -16.84
CA ARG A 70 -5.82 -9.69 -16.54
C ARG A 70 -6.74 -8.52 -16.21
N VAL A 71 -6.18 -7.35 -15.94
CA VAL A 71 -6.93 -6.16 -15.53
C VAL A 71 -6.48 -4.96 -16.35
N THR A 72 -7.26 -3.91 -16.35
CA THR A 72 -6.85 -2.62 -16.89
C THR A 72 -6.06 -1.86 -15.81
N TYR A 73 -4.81 -1.53 -16.10
CA TYR A 73 -4.02 -0.61 -15.28
C TYR A 73 -4.52 0.82 -15.49
N VAL A 74 -4.89 1.49 -14.42
CA VAL A 74 -5.37 2.88 -14.44
C VAL A 74 -4.21 3.85 -14.23
N ALA A 75 -3.55 3.79 -13.09
CA ALA A 75 -2.43 4.65 -12.69
C ALA A 75 -1.76 4.12 -11.43
N SER A 76 -0.74 4.83 -10.94
CA SER A 76 -0.27 4.73 -9.55
C SER A 76 -0.45 6.07 -8.87
N ILE A 77 -0.79 6.06 -7.58
CA ILE A 77 -0.90 7.30 -6.80
C ILE A 77 0.51 7.78 -6.48
N ASP A 78 0.76 9.07 -6.73
CA ASP A 78 2.00 9.73 -6.33
C ASP A 78 1.83 10.33 -4.92
N PHE A 79 2.66 9.90 -3.99
CA PHE A 79 2.69 10.39 -2.60
C PHE A 79 3.87 11.33 -2.33
N ALA A 80 4.60 11.74 -3.36
CA ALA A 80 5.80 12.59 -3.24
C ALA A 80 6.73 12.12 -2.11
N LEU A 81 7.07 10.84 -2.08
CA LEU A 81 8.02 10.29 -1.11
C LEU A 81 9.43 10.82 -1.41
N PRO A 82 10.21 11.24 -0.40
CA PRO A 82 11.58 11.72 -0.60
C PRO A 82 12.44 10.67 -1.31
N ASP A 83 13.30 11.13 -2.23
CA ASP A 83 14.27 10.32 -2.98
C ASP A 83 13.62 9.14 -3.74
N THR A 84 12.36 9.30 -4.15
CA THR A 84 11.56 8.26 -4.78
C THR A 84 10.92 8.80 -6.06
N PRO A 85 11.01 8.09 -7.20
CA PRO A 85 10.35 8.51 -8.44
C PRO A 85 8.84 8.64 -8.25
N ARG A 86 8.20 9.48 -9.04
CA ARG A 86 6.74 9.70 -9.00
C ARG A 86 5.97 8.39 -9.22
N GLY A 87 5.01 8.13 -8.33
CA GLY A 87 4.21 6.90 -8.37
C GLY A 87 4.94 5.64 -7.90
N TRP A 88 6.17 5.79 -7.41
CA TRP A 88 6.93 4.75 -6.74
C TRP A 88 6.84 4.92 -5.22
N TYR A 89 7.26 3.90 -4.49
CA TYR A 89 7.34 3.93 -3.03
C TYR A 89 8.55 3.11 -2.54
N HIS A 90 8.86 3.22 -1.28
CA HIS A 90 9.86 2.40 -0.60
C HIS A 90 9.30 1.94 0.76
N SER A 91 9.97 1.02 1.40
CA SER A 91 9.67 0.64 2.78
C SER A 91 10.65 1.30 3.73
N VAL A 92 10.17 1.77 4.87
CA VAL A 92 11.02 2.10 6.01
C VAL A 92 11.26 0.83 6.82
N VAL A 93 12.50 0.69 7.34
CA VAL A 93 12.86 -0.40 8.24
C VAL A 93 12.82 0.13 9.66
N VAL A 94 11.98 -0.45 10.50
CA VAL A 94 11.74 0.04 11.86
C VAL A 94 12.15 -1.00 12.91
N THR A 95 12.72 -0.51 14.01
CA THR A 95 13.08 -1.28 15.22
C THR A 95 12.68 -0.50 16.46
N ARG A 96 12.76 -1.11 17.64
CA ARG A 96 12.78 -0.33 18.88
C ARG A 96 14.08 0.52 18.96
N PRO A 97 14.08 1.65 19.69
CA PRO A 97 15.22 2.58 19.74
C PRO A 97 16.52 1.95 20.27
N ASP A 98 16.42 1.00 21.18
CA ASP A 98 17.51 0.31 21.87
C ASP A 98 18.00 -0.96 21.14
N GLU A 99 17.40 -1.31 19.99
CA GLU A 99 17.82 -2.48 19.22
C GLU A 99 19.21 -2.27 18.61
N ALA A 100 20.14 -3.12 18.97
CA ALA A 100 21.55 -3.04 18.54
C ALA A 100 22.08 -4.35 17.92
N ARG A 101 21.28 -5.42 17.91
CA ARG A 101 21.67 -6.70 17.32
C ARG A 101 21.82 -6.62 15.80
N ALA A 102 22.60 -7.53 15.24
CA ALA A 102 22.69 -7.66 13.79
C ALA A 102 21.35 -8.10 13.20
N ARG A 103 21.04 -7.65 11.98
CA ARG A 103 19.75 -7.94 11.32
C ARG A 103 19.44 -9.44 11.26
N ALA A 104 20.47 -10.28 11.06
CA ALA A 104 20.34 -11.74 11.03
C ALA A 104 19.87 -12.36 12.36
N ASP A 105 20.02 -11.64 13.47
CA ASP A 105 19.64 -12.08 14.81
C ASP A 105 18.25 -11.57 15.23
N LEU A 106 17.57 -10.81 14.35
CA LEU A 106 16.28 -10.22 14.62
C LEU A 106 15.14 -11.11 14.11
N ARG A 107 14.01 -11.06 14.82
CA ARG A 107 12.73 -11.59 14.35
C ARG A 107 12.00 -10.55 13.52
N LEU A 108 11.70 -10.89 12.24
CA LEU A 108 10.97 -10.04 11.31
C LEU A 108 9.47 -10.15 11.53
N ALA A 109 8.76 -9.01 11.67
CA ALA A 109 7.33 -8.91 11.45
C ALA A 109 7.06 -8.46 10.01
N TYR A 110 6.15 -9.15 9.30
CA TYR A 110 5.74 -8.82 7.94
C TYR A 110 4.23 -8.99 7.77
N ASN A 111 3.63 -8.27 6.83
CA ASN A 111 2.18 -8.28 6.62
C ASN A 111 1.70 -9.55 5.92
N SER A 112 2.30 -9.93 4.77
CA SER A 112 1.98 -11.16 4.03
C SER A 112 3.14 -11.56 3.12
N ALA A 113 3.19 -12.83 2.74
CA ALA A 113 4.25 -13.38 1.89
C ALA A 113 4.22 -12.82 0.45
N ASP A 114 3.09 -12.33 -0.03
CA ASP A 114 2.89 -11.72 -1.33
C ASP A 114 3.00 -10.18 -1.31
N SER A 115 3.31 -9.60 -0.16
CA SER A 115 3.51 -8.15 -0.04
C SER A 115 4.84 -7.71 -0.64
N GLN A 116 4.81 -6.74 -1.56
CA GLN A 116 6.01 -6.12 -2.09
C GLN A 116 6.77 -5.32 -1.03
N SER A 117 6.08 -4.50 -0.24
CA SER A 117 6.69 -3.61 0.76
C SER A 117 7.09 -4.32 2.05
N GLY A 118 6.33 -5.31 2.48
CA GLY A 118 6.64 -6.08 3.69
C GLY A 118 7.68 -7.16 3.40
N TRP A 119 7.26 -8.25 2.79
CA TRP A 119 8.12 -9.41 2.52
C TRP A 119 9.10 -9.16 1.36
N GLY A 120 8.60 -8.66 0.22
CA GLY A 120 9.42 -8.44 -0.98
C GLY A 120 10.59 -7.50 -0.78
N SER A 121 10.47 -6.50 0.09
CA SER A 121 11.52 -5.53 0.42
C SER A 121 12.62 -6.09 1.32
N THR A 122 12.46 -7.29 1.88
CA THR A 122 13.47 -7.90 2.78
C THR A 122 14.59 -8.64 2.04
N ARG A 123 14.57 -8.65 0.72
CA ARG A 123 15.48 -9.42 -0.12
C ARG A 123 16.96 -9.19 0.20
N GLY A 124 17.69 -10.31 0.20
CA GLY A 124 19.11 -10.31 0.52
C GLY A 124 19.39 -10.24 2.03
N HIS A 125 18.36 -10.27 2.85
CA HIS A 125 18.49 -10.30 4.31
C HIS A 125 17.90 -11.59 4.88
N ASN A 126 18.61 -12.18 5.82
CA ASN A 126 18.14 -13.28 6.64
C ASN A 126 17.75 -12.77 8.02
N PHE A 127 16.82 -13.46 8.68
CA PHE A 127 16.34 -13.14 10.01
C PHE A 127 16.31 -14.41 10.88
N ALA A 128 16.43 -14.24 12.19
CA ALA A 128 16.40 -15.34 13.15
C ALA A 128 15.00 -15.98 13.31
N GLY A 129 13.96 -15.27 12.90
CA GLY A 129 12.58 -15.77 12.93
C GLY A 129 11.63 -14.83 12.22
N TYR A 130 10.39 -15.29 12.05
CA TYR A 130 9.38 -14.62 11.25
C TYR A 130 8.04 -14.57 12.00
N LEU A 131 7.29 -13.48 11.83
CA LEU A 131 5.95 -13.28 12.38
C LEU A 131 5.07 -12.64 11.31
N GLU A 132 4.16 -13.41 10.74
CA GLU A 132 3.13 -12.88 9.86
C GLU A 132 2.05 -12.17 10.69
N THR A 133 1.66 -10.97 10.26
CA THR A 133 0.79 -10.08 11.04
C THR A 133 -0.47 -9.65 10.30
N GLY A 134 -0.54 -9.84 8.99
CA GLY A 134 -1.67 -9.45 8.13
C GLY A 134 -1.68 -7.99 7.67
N ALA A 135 -0.97 -7.07 8.37
CA ALA A 135 -1.00 -5.65 8.02
C ALA A 135 0.27 -4.92 8.48
N HIS A 136 0.65 -3.83 7.79
CA HIS A 136 1.78 -2.98 8.18
C HIS A 136 1.62 -2.39 9.59
N ARG A 137 0.42 -1.91 9.94
CA ARG A 137 0.11 -1.43 11.28
C ARG A 137 0.36 -2.51 12.33
N ALA A 138 -0.10 -3.73 12.08
CA ALA A 138 0.09 -4.86 13.00
C ALA A 138 1.57 -5.26 13.10
N SER A 139 2.35 -5.17 12.01
CA SER A 139 3.81 -5.39 12.03
C SER A 139 4.52 -4.34 12.89
N ALA A 140 4.21 -3.06 12.72
CA ALA A 140 4.78 -1.98 13.54
C ALA A 140 4.43 -2.16 15.03
N THR A 141 3.16 -2.46 15.34
CA THR A 141 2.70 -2.74 16.70
C THR A 141 3.42 -3.95 17.30
N ALA A 142 3.63 -5.02 16.52
CA ALA A 142 4.33 -6.20 16.99
C ALA A 142 5.79 -5.90 17.38
N VAL A 143 6.47 -4.99 16.66
CA VAL A 143 7.82 -4.53 17.01
C VAL A 143 7.78 -3.66 18.27
N ALA A 144 6.84 -2.72 18.35
CA ALA A 144 6.66 -1.85 19.52
C ALA A 144 6.44 -2.67 20.82
N GLU A 145 5.64 -3.72 20.73
CA GLU A 145 5.32 -4.62 21.86
C GLU A 145 6.38 -5.70 22.12
N GLY A 146 7.46 -5.77 21.35
CA GLY A 146 8.52 -6.77 21.53
C GLY A 146 8.17 -8.19 21.06
N ARG A 147 7.08 -8.37 20.32
CA ARG A 147 6.71 -9.66 19.71
C ARG A 147 7.54 -9.98 18.46
N ALA A 148 8.11 -8.94 17.87
CA ALA A 148 9.12 -8.99 16.82
C ALA A 148 10.18 -7.92 17.11
N ASP A 149 11.25 -7.89 16.31
CA ASP A 149 12.37 -6.96 16.54
C ASP A 149 12.48 -5.93 15.43
N VAL A 150 12.10 -6.28 14.21
CA VAL A 150 12.21 -5.45 13.01
C VAL A 150 10.98 -5.63 12.11
N ALA A 151 10.59 -4.58 11.41
CA ALA A 151 9.58 -4.66 10.36
C ALA A 151 9.94 -3.76 9.18
N TYR A 152 9.50 -4.16 7.98
CA TYR A 152 9.52 -3.35 6.77
C TYR A 152 8.11 -2.82 6.55
N ILE A 153 7.96 -1.52 6.68
CA ILE A 153 6.66 -0.84 6.59
C ILE A 153 6.64 0.04 5.34
N ASP A 154 5.62 -0.12 4.52
CA ASP A 154 5.33 0.81 3.42
C ASP A 154 5.41 2.26 3.91
N ALA A 155 6.16 3.12 3.23
CA ALA A 155 6.40 4.49 3.70
C ALA A 155 5.14 5.35 3.75
N VAL A 156 4.11 5.05 2.94
CA VAL A 156 2.81 5.73 3.02
C VAL A 156 2.05 5.23 4.25
N SER A 157 2.04 3.90 4.48
CA SER A 157 1.49 3.33 5.72
C SER A 157 2.19 3.87 6.97
N TRP A 158 3.50 4.10 6.90
CA TRP A 158 4.25 4.73 7.99
C TRP A 158 3.79 6.16 8.25
N ARG A 159 3.65 6.99 7.20
CA ARG A 159 3.10 8.36 7.33
C ARG A 159 1.70 8.38 7.94
N ILE A 160 0.84 7.43 7.56
CA ILE A 160 -0.49 7.28 8.16
C ILE A 160 -0.36 6.90 9.62
N LEU A 161 0.50 5.92 9.96
CA LEU A 161 0.72 5.48 11.34
C LEU A 161 1.15 6.64 12.25
N GLU A 162 2.07 7.50 11.78
CA GLU A 162 2.52 8.69 12.51
C GLU A 162 1.36 9.67 12.84
N GLN A 163 0.30 9.69 12.03
CA GLN A 163 -0.86 10.56 12.25
C GLN A 163 -1.91 9.92 13.17
N VAL A 164 -2.16 8.62 13.00
CA VAL A 164 -3.31 7.96 13.64
C VAL A 164 -2.96 7.08 14.83
N ALA A 165 -1.69 6.73 14.99
CA ALA A 165 -1.16 5.96 16.11
C ALA A 165 0.23 6.49 16.53
N PRO A 166 0.33 7.79 16.90
CA PRO A 166 1.61 8.45 17.16
C PRO A 166 2.41 7.78 18.30
N ASP A 167 1.76 7.20 19.29
CA ASP A 167 2.43 6.50 20.38
C ASP A 167 3.19 5.24 19.89
N VAL A 168 2.60 4.51 18.95
CA VAL A 168 3.27 3.36 18.30
C VAL A 168 4.45 3.85 17.47
N ALA A 169 4.25 4.89 16.65
CA ALA A 169 5.32 5.44 15.83
C ALA A 169 6.47 5.99 16.68
N ALA A 170 6.18 6.72 17.77
CA ALA A 170 7.17 7.28 18.69
C ALA A 170 7.97 6.22 19.48
N SER A 171 7.42 5.01 19.64
CA SER A 171 8.12 3.89 20.27
C SER A 171 9.09 3.16 19.34
N LEU A 172 9.14 3.55 18.08
CA LEU A 172 9.95 2.93 17.03
C LEU A 172 10.95 3.94 16.44
N LYS A 173 12.01 3.39 15.84
CA LYS A 173 13.05 4.14 15.14
C LYS A 173 13.18 3.62 13.73
N VAL A 174 13.11 4.51 12.74
CA VAL A 174 13.48 4.20 11.36
C VAL A 174 15.00 4.11 11.28
N ILE A 175 15.52 2.95 10.90
CA ILE A 175 16.96 2.67 10.83
C ILE A 175 17.48 2.57 9.39
N ASP A 176 16.59 2.36 8.42
CA ASP A 176 16.97 2.13 7.02
C ASP A 176 15.75 2.30 6.09
N ARG A 177 15.99 2.25 4.77
CA ARG A 177 14.96 2.24 3.74
C ARG A 177 15.28 1.19 2.68
N SER A 178 14.25 0.57 2.10
CA SER A 178 14.44 -0.28 0.92
C SER A 178 14.71 0.57 -0.34
N ALA A 179 15.25 -0.06 -1.38
CA ALA A 179 15.24 0.53 -2.70
C ALA A 179 13.79 0.85 -3.13
N PRO A 180 13.56 1.95 -3.87
CA PRO A 180 12.24 2.25 -4.42
C PRO A 180 11.76 1.16 -5.38
N THR A 181 10.45 0.91 -5.35
CA THR A 181 9.73 0.01 -6.26
C THR A 181 8.47 0.71 -6.78
N PRO A 182 7.86 0.26 -7.90
CA PRO A 182 6.57 0.74 -8.34
C PRO A 182 5.54 0.72 -7.21
N GLY A 183 4.78 1.81 -7.07
CA GLY A 183 3.74 1.95 -6.06
C GLY A 183 2.54 1.04 -6.31
N LEU A 184 1.50 1.17 -5.49
CA LEU A 184 0.27 0.43 -5.70
C LEU A 184 -0.32 0.76 -7.07
N ALA A 185 -0.72 -0.28 -7.81
CA ALA A 185 -1.44 -0.10 -9.06
C ALA A 185 -2.93 0.16 -8.77
N LEU A 186 -3.48 1.24 -9.34
CA LEU A 186 -4.92 1.38 -9.50
C LEU A 186 -5.34 0.54 -10.69
N ILE A 187 -6.32 -0.32 -10.48
CA ILE A 187 -6.78 -1.29 -11.47
C ILE A 187 -8.31 -1.25 -11.63
N ALA A 188 -8.77 -1.64 -12.81
CA ALA A 188 -10.18 -1.82 -13.14
C ALA A 188 -10.37 -3.14 -13.91
N ALA A 189 -11.62 -3.57 -14.11
CA ALA A 189 -11.93 -4.75 -14.91
C ALA A 189 -11.29 -4.67 -16.32
N PRO A 190 -10.96 -5.82 -16.95
CA PRO A 190 -10.34 -5.86 -18.26
C PRO A 190 -11.21 -5.15 -19.31
N GLY A 191 -10.58 -4.37 -20.19
CA GLY A 191 -11.27 -3.61 -21.25
C GLY A 191 -11.93 -2.31 -20.81
N THR A 192 -11.82 -1.93 -19.53
CA THR A 192 -12.28 -0.61 -19.06
C THR A 192 -11.42 0.49 -19.69
N ASP A 193 -12.04 1.55 -20.21
CA ASP A 193 -11.29 2.77 -20.56
C ASP A 193 -10.80 3.46 -19.28
N PRO A 194 -9.48 3.55 -19.04
CA PRO A 194 -8.96 4.14 -17.82
C PRO A 194 -8.98 5.67 -17.80
N ALA A 195 -9.19 6.35 -18.94
CA ALA A 195 -9.06 7.79 -19.02
C ALA A 195 -10.07 8.54 -18.14
N PRO A 196 -11.37 8.24 -18.15
CA PRO A 196 -12.33 8.92 -17.28
C PRO A 196 -12.03 8.70 -15.80
N LEU A 197 -11.58 7.48 -15.42
CA LEU A 197 -11.20 7.17 -14.02
C LEU A 197 -9.99 7.99 -13.58
N ARG A 198 -8.97 8.13 -14.45
CA ARG A 198 -7.79 8.96 -14.16
C ARG A 198 -8.14 10.42 -14.00
N GLU A 199 -8.94 10.96 -14.91
CA GLU A 199 -9.36 12.36 -14.88
C GLU A 199 -10.14 12.68 -13.60
N ALA A 200 -11.13 11.85 -13.25
CA ALA A 200 -11.92 12.04 -12.03
C ALA A 200 -11.07 11.89 -10.77
N PHE A 201 -10.16 10.90 -10.73
CA PHE A 201 -9.28 10.66 -9.59
C PHE A 201 -8.30 11.82 -9.40
N ALA A 202 -7.66 12.30 -10.46
CA ALA A 202 -6.76 13.44 -10.40
C ALA A 202 -7.48 14.71 -9.91
N ALA A 203 -8.66 15.02 -10.49
CA ALA A 203 -9.46 16.17 -10.09
C ALA A 203 -9.95 16.08 -8.63
N ALA A 204 -10.29 14.88 -8.14
CA ALA A 204 -10.65 14.66 -6.74
C ALA A 204 -9.43 14.82 -5.80
N LEU A 205 -8.23 14.41 -6.23
CA LEU A 205 -6.99 14.69 -5.49
C LEU A 205 -6.68 16.18 -5.42
N ASP A 206 -6.88 16.92 -6.52
CA ASP A 206 -6.64 18.37 -6.55
C ASP A 206 -7.59 19.13 -5.61
N ALA A 207 -8.84 18.66 -5.48
CA ALA A 207 -9.86 19.23 -4.60
C ALA A 207 -9.75 18.79 -3.13
N LEU A 208 -8.88 17.83 -2.83
CA LEU A 208 -8.77 17.24 -1.50
C LEU A 208 -8.29 18.26 -0.46
N ALA A 209 -9.02 18.40 0.64
CA ALA A 209 -8.63 19.26 1.74
C ALA A 209 -7.28 18.82 2.36
N ASP A 210 -6.47 19.76 2.82
CA ASP A 210 -5.14 19.48 3.36
C ASP A 210 -5.16 18.50 4.54
N GLU A 211 -6.17 18.58 5.38
CA GLU A 211 -6.35 17.65 6.52
C GLU A 211 -6.62 16.23 6.04
N ASP A 212 -7.52 16.06 5.06
CA ASP A 212 -7.82 14.75 4.45
C ASP A 212 -6.58 14.20 3.72
N ARG A 213 -5.92 15.05 2.94
CA ARG A 213 -4.68 14.69 2.27
C ARG A 213 -3.65 14.15 3.25
N ARG A 214 -3.44 14.84 4.35
CA ARG A 214 -2.46 14.46 5.37
C ARG A 214 -2.79 13.10 6.00
N ILE A 215 -4.05 12.88 6.44
CA ILE A 215 -4.44 11.62 7.09
C ILE A 215 -4.49 10.43 6.11
N MET A 216 -4.62 10.69 4.81
CA MET A 216 -4.55 9.69 3.73
C MET A 216 -3.10 9.35 3.30
N GLY A 217 -2.08 9.88 4.00
CA GLY A 217 -0.67 9.62 3.71
C GLY A 217 -0.03 10.58 2.71
N GLY A 218 -0.72 11.67 2.31
CA GLY A 218 -0.17 12.75 1.49
C GLY A 218 -0.20 12.48 -0.03
N PRO A 219 -1.28 11.98 -0.63
CA PRO A 219 -1.37 11.81 -2.08
C PRO A 219 -1.35 13.19 -2.79
N VAL A 220 -0.50 13.34 -3.81
CA VAL A 220 -0.33 14.61 -4.54
C VAL A 220 -0.75 14.54 -6.00
N GLY A 221 -1.03 13.36 -6.53
CA GLY A 221 -1.42 13.20 -7.93
C GLY A 221 -1.34 11.74 -8.40
N LEU A 222 -1.40 11.57 -9.71
CA LEU A 222 -1.23 10.28 -10.37
C LEU A 222 0.06 10.24 -11.19
N ALA A 223 0.62 9.06 -11.33
CA ALA A 223 1.75 8.77 -12.21
C ALA A 223 1.44 7.56 -13.11
N GLN A 224 1.98 7.59 -14.32
CA GLN A 224 1.96 6.43 -15.22
C GLN A 224 3.29 5.67 -15.02
N VAL A 225 3.25 4.64 -14.17
CA VAL A 225 4.38 3.72 -13.99
C VAL A 225 4.24 2.64 -15.06
N GLY A 226 5.23 2.53 -15.94
CA GLY A 226 5.17 1.59 -17.05
C GLY A 226 5.06 0.12 -16.57
N ALA A 227 4.31 -0.70 -17.31
CA ALA A 227 4.13 -2.12 -16.99
C ALA A 227 5.47 -2.87 -16.83
N GLU A 228 6.50 -2.47 -17.59
CA GLU A 228 7.84 -3.03 -17.49
C GLU A 228 8.47 -2.85 -16.10
N SER A 229 8.21 -1.71 -15.44
CA SER A 229 8.69 -1.47 -14.09
C SER A 229 8.12 -2.47 -13.08
N TYR A 230 6.86 -2.88 -13.24
CA TYR A 230 6.26 -3.93 -12.42
C TYR A 230 6.80 -5.32 -12.76
N ARG A 231 7.00 -5.63 -14.05
CA ARG A 231 7.57 -6.92 -14.49
C ARG A 231 9.02 -7.09 -14.03
N SER A 232 9.75 -6.00 -13.86
CA SER A 232 11.13 -6.02 -13.34
C SER A 232 11.19 -6.16 -11.81
N LEU A 233 10.05 -6.15 -11.11
CA LEU A 233 10.03 -6.46 -9.70
C LEU A 233 10.62 -7.86 -9.50
N PRO A 234 11.69 -7.97 -8.73
CA PRO A 234 12.23 -9.26 -8.42
C PRO A 234 11.14 -10.06 -7.65
N LEU A 235 10.92 -11.32 -8.01
CA LEU A 235 9.99 -12.19 -7.26
C LEU A 235 10.42 -12.29 -5.79
N ALA A 236 9.44 -12.29 -4.88
CA ALA A 236 9.72 -12.49 -3.47
C ALA A 236 10.48 -13.82 -3.27
N ALA A 237 11.48 -13.83 -2.41
CA ALA A 237 12.09 -15.07 -2.00
C ALA A 237 11.01 -15.99 -1.39
N PRO A 238 11.05 -17.31 -1.62
CA PRO A 238 10.15 -18.20 -0.92
C PRO A 238 10.34 -18.04 0.59
N MET A 239 9.23 -18.17 1.34
CA MET A 239 9.29 -18.18 2.80
C MET A 239 10.25 -19.28 3.25
N PRO A 240 11.10 -19.01 4.26
CA PRO A 240 11.85 -20.09 4.92
C PRO A 240 10.87 -21.14 5.49
N ALA A 241 11.23 -22.40 5.34
CA ALA A 241 10.45 -23.51 5.88
C ALA A 241 10.40 -23.49 7.42
#